data_16c5bfbd781b4b377c487e6af7802712
#
_entry.id   16c5bfbd781b4b377c487e6af7802712
#
_cell.length_a   1.000
_cell.length_b   1.000
_cell.length_c   1.000
_cell.angle_alpha   90.00
_cell.angle_beta   90.00
_cell.angle_gamma   90.00
#
_symmetry.space_group_name_H-M   'P 1'
#
loop_
_entity.id
_entity.type
_entity.pdbx_description
1 polymer ?
#
loop_
_entity_poly.entity_id
_entity_poly.type
_entity_poly.pdbx_seq_one_letter_code
_entity_poly.pdbx_strand_id
1 'polypeptide(L)'
;MKTGIELISEERQRQINVEGWTAEHDSEHVNNELTLAAACYIVPDIYSSGYWPSTWDPKWFKSTTRIRDLVKAGALIAAEIDRLQRL
;
A
#
# COMPACT_ATOMS: atom_id res chain seq x y z
N MET A 1 21.16 -6.69 -9.31
CA MET A 1 20.26 -5.75 -8.59
C MET A 1 18.84 -5.91 -9.14
N LYS A 2 17.84 -5.98 -8.28
CA LYS A 2 16.47 -6.08 -8.71
C LYS A 2 15.95 -4.71 -9.17
N THR A 3 15.11 -4.74 -10.20
CA THR A 3 14.47 -3.53 -10.70
C THR A 3 13.33 -3.08 -9.76
N GLY A 4 12.86 -1.85 -9.94
CA GLY A 4 11.72 -1.34 -9.19
C GLY A 4 10.47 -2.21 -9.37
N ILE A 5 10.21 -2.66 -10.59
CA ILE A 5 9.06 -3.53 -10.88
C ILE A 5 9.18 -4.87 -10.13
N GLU A 6 10.38 -5.45 -10.12
CA GLU A 6 10.61 -6.70 -9.38
C GLU A 6 10.40 -6.52 -7.88
N LEU A 7 10.91 -5.43 -7.31
CA LEU A 7 10.75 -5.13 -5.88
C LEU A 7 9.28 -4.91 -5.53
N ILE A 8 8.53 -4.18 -6.36
CA ILE A 8 7.10 -3.94 -6.14
C ILE A 8 6.31 -5.24 -6.22
N SER A 9 6.62 -6.09 -7.20
CA SER A 9 5.95 -7.38 -7.37
C SER A 9 6.18 -8.28 -6.15
N GLU A 10 7.41 -8.32 -5.64
CA GLU A 10 7.74 -9.10 -4.45
C GLU A 10 7.02 -8.58 -3.20
N GLU A 11 6.96 -7.25 -3.05
CA GLU A 11 6.26 -6.64 -1.92
C GLU A 11 4.76 -6.92 -1.99
N ARG A 12 4.16 -6.84 -3.17
CA ARG A 12 2.74 -7.16 -3.35
C ARG A 12 2.47 -8.60 -2.95
N GLN A 13 3.35 -9.53 -3.36
CA GLN A 13 3.22 -10.94 -3.00
C GLN A 13 3.38 -11.15 -1.49
N ARG A 14 4.31 -10.43 -0.87
CA ARG A 14 4.51 -10.49 0.58
C ARG A 14 3.24 -10.01 1.31
N GLN A 15 2.63 -8.92 0.87
CA GLN A 15 1.40 -8.40 1.46
C GLN A 15 0.28 -9.44 1.42
N ILE A 16 0.17 -10.16 0.31
CA ILE A 16 -0.85 -11.22 0.18
C ILE A 16 -0.53 -12.40 1.11
N ASN A 17 0.72 -12.89 1.08
CA ASN A 17 1.10 -14.13 1.76
C ASN A 17 1.36 -13.95 3.25
N VAL A 18 1.92 -12.82 3.66
CA VAL A 18 2.35 -12.58 5.05
C VAL A 18 1.32 -11.75 5.80
N GLU A 19 0.81 -10.67 5.16
CA GLU A 19 -0.13 -9.76 5.81
C GLU A 19 -1.59 -10.17 5.59
N GLY A 20 -1.86 -11.14 4.72
CA GLY A 20 -3.21 -11.59 4.42
C GLY A 20 -4.04 -10.62 3.57
N TRP A 21 -3.39 -9.72 2.83
CA TRP A 21 -4.07 -8.73 2.01
C TRP A 21 -4.49 -9.32 0.66
N THR A 22 -5.43 -10.26 0.73
CA THR A 22 -5.98 -10.94 -0.44
C THR A 22 -6.94 -10.05 -1.22
N ALA A 23 -7.42 -10.55 -2.36
CA ALA A 23 -8.41 -9.84 -3.17
C ALA A 23 -9.68 -9.54 -2.36
N GLU A 24 -10.15 -10.49 -1.54
CA GLU A 24 -11.33 -10.29 -0.70
C GLU A 24 -11.08 -9.20 0.33
N HIS A 25 -9.92 -9.19 0.96
CA HIS A 25 -9.53 -8.17 1.92
C HIS A 25 -9.51 -6.79 1.26
N ASP A 26 -8.85 -6.69 0.09
CA ASP A 26 -8.73 -5.41 -0.62
C ASP A 26 -10.09 -4.88 -1.08
N SER A 27 -11.04 -5.75 -1.39
CA SER A 27 -12.37 -5.36 -1.83
C SER A 27 -13.18 -4.62 -0.75
N GLU A 28 -12.78 -4.70 0.50
CA GLU A 28 -13.39 -3.97 1.60
C GLU A 28 -12.94 -2.50 1.66
N HIS A 29 -11.88 -2.14 0.95
CA HIS A 29 -11.28 -0.81 1.03
C HIS A 29 -11.90 0.13 -0.01
N VAL A 30 -13.16 0.49 0.20
CA VAL A 30 -13.96 1.27 -0.76
C VAL A 30 -13.87 2.79 -0.55
N ASN A 31 -13.17 3.26 0.49
CA ASN A 31 -13.06 4.68 0.84
C ASN A 31 -11.66 5.23 0.54
N ASN A 32 -11.03 4.80 -0.53
CA ASN A 32 -9.69 5.20 -0.95
C ASN A 32 -8.57 4.82 0.04
N GLU A 33 -8.80 3.83 0.89
CA GLU A 33 -7.80 3.45 1.90
C GLU A 33 -6.45 3.07 1.27
N LEU A 34 -6.47 2.23 0.24
CA LEU A 34 -5.24 1.82 -0.43
C LEU A 34 -4.52 3.01 -1.08
N THR A 35 -5.27 3.91 -1.70
CA THR A 35 -4.72 5.12 -2.33
C THR A 35 -4.12 6.06 -1.30
N LEU A 36 -4.82 6.30 -0.20
CA LEU A 36 -4.34 7.20 0.87
C LEU A 36 -3.09 6.64 1.54
N ALA A 37 -3.06 5.34 1.81
CA ALA A 37 -1.88 4.70 2.38
C ALA A 37 -0.70 4.79 1.43
N ALA A 38 -0.91 4.55 0.12
CA ALA A 38 0.13 4.70 -0.88
C ALA A 38 0.68 6.12 -0.90
N ALA A 39 -0.19 7.13 -0.86
CA ALA A 39 0.22 8.54 -0.84
C ALA A 39 1.12 8.85 0.37
N CYS A 40 0.78 8.30 1.55
CA CYS A 40 1.60 8.48 2.75
C CYS A 40 2.99 7.86 2.60
N TYR A 41 3.11 6.73 1.90
CA TYR A 41 4.42 6.14 1.63
C TYR A 41 5.19 6.90 0.56
N ILE A 42 4.50 7.49 -0.43
CA ILE A 42 5.16 8.31 -1.46
C ILE A 42 5.71 9.60 -0.84
N VAL A 43 4.92 10.26 0.00
CA VAL A 43 5.29 11.50 0.66
C VAL A 43 5.03 11.34 2.16
N PRO A 44 5.97 10.74 2.92
CA PRO A 44 5.72 10.42 4.34
C PRO A 44 5.31 11.61 5.19
N ASP A 45 5.69 12.83 4.82
CA ASP A 45 5.33 14.03 5.56
C ASP A 45 3.81 14.23 5.64
N ILE A 46 3.04 13.75 4.66
CA ILE A 46 1.58 13.92 4.68
C ILE A 46 0.90 12.98 5.67
N TYR A 47 1.59 11.98 6.20
CA TYR A 47 1.03 11.13 7.26
C TYR A 47 0.60 11.98 8.46
N SER A 48 1.46 12.91 8.87
CA SER A 48 1.17 13.78 10.01
C SER A 48 0.08 14.82 9.71
N SER A 49 -0.30 14.99 8.43
CA SER A 49 -1.39 15.87 8.02
C SER A 49 -2.74 15.16 7.95
N GLY A 50 -2.83 13.93 8.45
CA GLY A 50 -4.10 13.21 8.56
C GLY A 50 -4.56 12.46 7.31
N TYR A 51 -3.67 12.21 6.36
CA TYR A 51 -4.02 11.49 5.13
C TYR A 51 -4.01 9.96 5.27
N TRP A 52 -3.51 9.43 6.40
CA TRP A 52 -3.60 8.00 6.65
C TRP A 52 -5.08 7.58 6.76
N PRO A 53 -5.47 6.42 6.19
CA PRO A 53 -6.87 5.99 6.27
C PRO A 53 -7.37 5.96 7.70
N SER A 54 -8.51 6.61 7.95
CA SER A 54 -9.05 6.71 9.32
C SER A 54 -9.51 5.36 9.88
N THR A 55 -9.79 4.39 8.99
CA THR A 55 -10.22 3.05 9.37
C THR A 55 -9.04 2.10 9.63
N TRP A 56 -7.82 2.54 9.37
CA TRP A 56 -6.62 1.73 9.55
C TRP A 56 -5.91 2.14 10.85
N ASP A 57 -5.34 1.15 11.54
CA ASP A 57 -4.54 1.40 12.72
C ASP A 57 -3.32 2.26 12.33
N PRO A 58 -3.09 3.41 13.01
CA PRO A 58 -1.92 4.23 12.73
C PRO A 58 -0.59 3.48 12.86
N LYS A 59 -0.54 2.41 13.66
CA LYS A 59 0.65 1.58 13.82
C LYS A 59 1.01 0.80 12.58
N TRP A 60 0.10 0.68 11.62
CA TRP A 60 0.37 -0.02 10.35
C TRP A 60 1.26 0.80 9.41
N PHE A 61 1.39 2.11 9.64
CA PHE A 61 2.29 2.95 8.86
C PHE A 61 3.72 2.70 9.32
N LYS A 62 4.50 2.04 8.47
CA LYS A 62 5.87 1.61 8.78
C LYS A 62 6.84 2.17 7.75
N SER A 63 6.98 3.49 7.74
CA SER A 63 7.97 4.16 6.90
C SER A 63 9.38 3.78 7.35
N THR A 64 10.23 3.44 6.40
CA THR A 64 11.61 3.04 6.66
C THR A 64 12.54 3.81 5.73
N THR A 65 13.15 3.16 4.73
CA THR A 65 14.00 3.85 3.76
C THR A 65 13.15 4.37 2.61
N ARG A 66 13.70 5.33 1.87
CA ARG A 66 12.99 5.92 0.71
C ARG A 66 12.64 4.86 -0.33
N ILE A 67 13.58 3.95 -0.63
CA ILE A 67 13.33 2.88 -1.59
C ILE A 67 12.20 1.96 -1.10
N ARG A 68 12.24 1.54 0.16
CA ARG A 68 11.20 0.66 0.71
C ARG A 68 9.84 1.35 0.74
N ASP A 69 9.79 2.61 1.08
CA ASP A 69 8.53 3.38 1.09
C ASP A 69 7.93 3.44 -0.31
N LEU A 70 8.73 3.70 -1.34
CA LEU A 70 8.26 3.71 -2.71
C LEU A 70 7.80 2.33 -3.18
N VAL A 71 8.49 1.27 -2.77
CA VAL A 71 8.11 -0.10 -3.09
C VAL A 71 6.76 -0.44 -2.45
N LYS A 72 6.57 -0.08 -1.19
CA LYS A 72 5.29 -0.29 -0.48
C LYS A 72 4.16 0.50 -1.15
N ALA A 73 4.42 1.74 -1.54
CA ALA A 73 3.45 2.56 -2.26
C ALA A 73 3.06 1.92 -3.59
N GLY A 74 4.04 1.44 -4.36
CA GLY A 74 3.79 0.77 -5.63
C GLY A 74 2.92 -0.48 -5.46
N ALA A 75 3.17 -1.28 -4.43
CA ALA A 75 2.38 -2.47 -4.15
C ALA A 75 0.93 -2.12 -3.77
N LEU A 76 0.73 -1.05 -3.00
CA LEU A 76 -0.61 -0.56 -2.65
C LEU A 76 -1.36 -0.03 -3.88
N ILE A 77 -0.65 0.66 -4.77
CA ILE A 77 -1.22 1.13 -6.04
C ILE A 77 -1.66 -0.06 -6.89
N ALA A 78 -0.82 -1.09 -6.99
CA ALA A 78 -1.18 -2.31 -7.74
C ALA A 78 -2.42 -2.97 -7.14
N ALA A 79 -2.51 -3.06 -5.81
CA ALA A 79 -3.67 -3.60 -5.12
C ALA A 79 -4.94 -2.81 -5.45
N GLU A 80 -4.87 -1.48 -5.49
CA GLU A 80 -6.01 -0.64 -5.83
C GLU A 80 -6.44 -0.80 -7.28
N ILE A 81 -5.48 -0.87 -8.21
CA ILE A 81 -5.78 -1.12 -9.62
C ILE A 81 -6.53 -2.45 -9.75
N ASP A 82 -6.02 -3.49 -9.11
CA ASP A 82 -6.65 -4.81 -9.15
C ASP A 82 -8.08 -4.76 -8.59
N ARG A 83 -8.26 -4.05 -7.46
CA ARG A 83 -9.58 -3.89 -6.85
C ARG A 83 -10.57 -3.21 -7.82
N LEU A 84 -10.13 -2.13 -8.44
CA LEU A 84 -10.98 -1.38 -9.39
C LEU A 84 -11.34 -2.21 -10.61
N GLN A 85 -10.44 -3.07 -11.07
CA GLN A 85 -10.69 -3.95 -12.22
C GLN A 85 -11.71 -5.05 -11.90
N ARG A 86 -11.95 -5.36 -10.63
CA ARG A 86 -12.93 -6.36 -10.22
C ARG A 86 -14.34 -5.80 -10.02
N LEU A 87 -14.51 -4.50 -10.12
CA LEU A 87 -15.83 -3.86 -9.95
C LEU A 87 -16.78 -4.12 -11.13
#